data_fec15798dafe145503c8e9ba9bf1a2ef
#
_entry.id   fec15798dafe145503c8e9ba9bf1a2ef
#
_cell.length_a   1.000
_cell.length_b   1.000
_cell.length_c   1.000
_cell.angle_alpha   90.00
_cell.angle_beta   90.00
_cell.angle_gamma   90.00
#
_symmetry.space_group_name_H-M   'P 1'
#
loop_
_entity.id
_entity.type
_entity.pdbx_description
1 polymer ?
#
loop_
_entity_poly.entity_id
_entity_poly.type
_entity_poly.pdbx_seq_one_letter_code
_entity_poly.pdbx_strand_id
1 'polypeptide(L)'
;GILDAGVNVIRINFSHNNEKEHLERIAQVRKYEKENDTFIGVLMDLQGPKIRISSFIDNKVLLSRGDQFTLDSELPKSEGTQTAVGIAYKQLPNDLSAGNTLLLDDGKIILKVLQIDGPKILTEVLQGGTLSNNKGINLRGGGLSASALTEKDKQDIHTAAKADADYVAISFPIHADDIRETKRLLMEAGSNASVIAKIERAEALQEDVINEIIQESAGIMVARGDLGVEIGDPQLPAQQKRLILLARANDRFVITATQMLESMITSPIPTRA
;
A
#
# COMPACT_ATOMS: atom_id res chain seq x y z
N GLY A 1 -7.61 27.87 -0.90
CA GLY A 1 -7.72 26.38 -0.80
C GLY A 1 -6.47 25.75 -0.21
N ILE A 2 -6.24 24.44 -0.46
CA ILE A 2 -5.07 23.71 0.07
C ILE A 2 -3.75 24.37 -0.36
N LEU A 3 -3.66 24.81 -1.61
CA LEU A 3 -2.46 25.47 -2.14
C LEU A 3 -2.18 26.80 -1.41
N ASP A 4 -3.21 27.57 -1.10
CA ASP A 4 -3.05 28.85 -0.37
C ASP A 4 -2.62 28.65 1.09
N ALA A 5 -2.79 27.45 1.63
CA ALA A 5 -2.36 27.10 2.98
C ALA A 5 -0.84 26.82 3.10
N GLY A 6 -0.08 26.95 2.01
CA GLY A 6 1.37 26.81 2.01
C GLY A 6 1.86 25.36 1.99
N VAL A 7 1.14 24.49 1.26
CA VAL A 7 1.59 23.10 1.04
C VAL A 7 2.84 23.07 0.17
N ASN A 8 3.79 22.18 0.50
CA ASN A 8 5.04 22.04 -0.23
C ASN A 8 4.99 20.91 -1.29
N VAL A 9 4.19 19.88 -1.05
CA VAL A 9 4.05 18.73 -1.95
C VAL A 9 2.59 18.30 -2.04
N ILE A 10 2.10 18.10 -3.25
CA ILE A 10 0.78 17.51 -3.52
C ILE A 10 0.96 16.04 -3.89
N ARG A 11 0.26 15.16 -3.17
CA ARG A 11 0.23 13.73 -3.46
C ARG A 11 -0.96 13.38 -4.35
N ILE A 12 -0.68 12.73 -5.48
CA ILE A 12 -1.66 12.15 -6.42
C ILE A 12 -1.67 10.64 -6.23
N ASN A 13 -2.79 10.09 -5.75
CA ASN A 13 -2.92 8.68 -5.45
C ASN A 13 -3.50 7.90 -6.64
N PHE A 14 -2.70 7.05 -7.27
CA PHE A 14 -3.08 6.23 -8.42
C PHE A 14 -4.00 5.03 -8.09
N SER A 15 -4.26 4.78 -6.81
CA SER A 15 -5.26 3.78 -6.42
C SER A 15 -6.69 4.21 -6.75
N HIS A 16 -6.91 5.49 -7.05
CA HIS A 16 -8.21 6.09 -7.33
C HIS A 16 -8.13 6.96 -8.56
N ASN A 17 -9.29 7.20 -9.20
CA ASN A 17 -9.41 8.04 -10.39
C ASN A 17 -8.72 7.45 -11.63
N ASN A 18 -8.65 8.25 -12.69
CA ASN A 18 -8.06 7.88 -13.97
C ASN A 18 -6.98 8.89 -14.41
N GLU A 19 -6.23 8.54 -15.47
CA GLU A 19 -5.14 9.36 -16.01
C GLU A 19 -5.57 10.82 -16.26
N LYS A 20 -6.74 11.01 -16.89
CA LYS A 20 -7.23 12.35 -17.25
C LYS A 20 -7.42 13.22 -16.01
N GLU A 21 -8.08 12.70 -14.98
CA GLU A 21 -8.31 13.42 -13.73
C GLU A 21 -7.00 13.74 -13.00
N HIS A 22 -6.02 12.83 -13.04
CA HIS A 22 -4.70 13.09 -12.46
C HIS A 22 -3.99 14.23 -13.18
N LEU A 23 -3.94 14.20 -14.52
CA LEU A 23 -3.32 15.26 -15.32
C LEU A 23 -4.02 16.62 -15.13
N GLU A 24 -5.35 16.64 -15.05
CA GLU A 24 -6.12 17.87 -14.77
C GLU A 24 -5.76 18.47 -13.41
N ARG A 25 -5.61 17.64 -12.36
CA ARG A 25 -5.20 18.11 -11.02
C ARG A 25 -3.79 18.67 -11.03
N ILE A 26 -2.85 18.00 -11.71
CA ILE A 26 -1.47 18.46 -11.81
C ILE A 26 -1.41 19.78 -12.59
N ALA A 27 -2.15 19.89 -13.68
CA ALA A 27 -2.24 21.16 -14.44
C ALA A 27 -2.73 22.34 -13.58
N GLN A 28 -3.65 22.08 -12.64
CA GLN A 28 -4.10 23.10 -11.66
C GLN A 28 -2.97 23.50 -10.71
N VAL A 29 -2.16 22.55 -10.24
CA VAL A 29 -0.98 22.83 -9.38
C VAL A 29 0.03 23.68 -10.17
N ARG A 30 0.40 23.26 -11.37
CA ARG A 30 1.37 23.98 -12.23
C ARG A 30 0.89 25.38 -12.62
N LYS A 31 -0.43 25.56 -12.81
CA LYS A 31 -1.03 26.88 -13.00
C LYS A 31 -0.87 27.76 -11.77
N TYR A 32 -1.20 27.23 -10.59
CA TYR A 32 -1.08 27.95 -9.33
C TYR A 32 0.37 28.38 -9.05
N GLU A 33 1.37 27.52 -9.31
CA GLU A 33 2.78 27.86 -9.18
C GLU A 33 3.16 29.10 -10.00
N LYS A 34 2.74 29.12 -11.30
CA LYS A 34 2.98 30.26 -12.19
C LYS A 34 2.33 31.55 -11.76
N GLU A 35 1.10 31.47 -11.21
CA GLU A 35 0.33 32.64 -10.79
C GLU A 35 0.84 33.22 -9.46
N ASN A 36 1.52 32.42 -8.62
CA ASN A 36 1.92 32.82 -7.27
C ASN A 36 3.46 32.84 -7.08
N ASP A 37 4.24 32.66 -8.13
CA ASP A 37 5.71 32.59 -8.10
C ASP A 37 6.22 31.67 -6.98
N THR A 38 5.68 30.45 -6.96
CA THR A 38 5.99 29.44 -5.94
C THR A 38 6.29 28.09 -6.59
N PHE A 39 6.87 27.17 -5.84
CA PHE A 39 7.13 25.80 -6.26
C PHE A 39 6.39 24.82 -5.34
N ILE A 40 5.68 23.87 -5.95
CA ILE A 40 4.95 22.80 -5.24
C ILE A 40 5.31 21.47 -5.88
N GLY A 41 5.99 20.60 -5.12
CA GLY A 41 6.34 19.26 -5.60
C GLY A 41 5.09 18.42 -5.90
N VAL A 42 5.15 17.65 -6.97
CA VAL A 42 4.11 16.66 -7.32
C VAL A 42 4.65 15.27 -7.06
N LEU A 43 4.04 14.59 -6.10
CA LEU A 43 4.31 13.20 -5.75
C LEU A 43 3.20 12.30 -6.33
N MET A 44 3.54 11.42 -7.25
CA MET A 44 2.64 10.40 -7.79
C MET A 44 2.85 9.08 -7.07
N ASP A 45 1.81 8.60 -6.38
CA ASP A 45 1.85 7.44 -5.50
C ASP A 45 1.22 6.24 -6.22
N LEU A 46 2.06 5.29 -6.65
CA LEU A 46 1.66 4.09 -7.39
C LEU A 46 0.82 3.17 -6.50
N GLN A 47 -0.11 2.45 -7.13
CA GLN A 47 -1.02 1.57 -6.41
C GLN A 47 -0.32 0.37 -5.80
N GLY A 48 0.63 -0.23 -6.53
CA GLY A 48 1.29 -1.47 -6.17
C GLY A 48 0.38 -2.70 -6.19
N PRO A 49 0.92 -3.84 -5.77
CA PRO A 49 0.24 -5.14 -5.83
C PRO A 49 -0.69 -5.39 -4.63
N LYS A 50 -1.51 -4.42 -4.23
CA LYS A 50 -2.42 -4.64 -3.10
C LYS A 50 -3.35 -5.81 -3.37
N ILE A 51 -3.13 -6.92 -2.67
CA ILE A 51 -3.93 -8.14 -2.80
C ILE A 51 -5.30 -7.89 -2.15
N ARG A 52 -6.37 -8.28 -2.86
CA ARG A 52 -7.74 -8.03 -2.41
C ARG A 52 -8.61 -9.26 -2.67
N ILE A 53 -9.60 -9.43 -1.81
CA ILE A 53 -10.76 -10.27 -2.14
C ILE A 53 -11.57 -9.62 -3.26
N SER A 54 -12.33 -10.43 -3.97
CA SER A 54 -13.32 -10.00 -4.95
C SER A 54 -14.60 -9.49 -4.27
N SER A 55 -15.73 -9.54 -4.97
CA SER A 55 -17.01 -9.05 -4.45
C SER A 55 -17.95 -10.18 -4.07
N PHE A 56 -18.83 -9.90 -3.14
CA PHE A 56 -19.93 -10.77 -2.72
C PHE A 56 -21.19 -10.45 -3.51
N ILE A 57 -22.06 -11.45 -3.68
CA ILE A 57 -23.38 -11.30 -4.28
C ILE A 57 -24.17 -10.23 -3.52
N ASP A 58 -24.14 -10.29 -2.17
CA ASP A 58 -24.87 -9.37 -1.29
C ASP A 58 -23.99 -8.22 -0.78
N ASN A 59 -22.90 -7.89 -1.49
CA ASN A 59 -21.91 -6.83 -1.16
C ASN A 59 -21.12 -7.04 0.14
N LYS A 60 -21.58 -7.85 1.06
CA LYS A 60 -20.93 -8.13 2.35
C LYS A 60 -21.45 -9.43 2.95
N VAL A 61 -20.65 -10.01 3.82
CA VAL A 61 -21.00 -11.16 4.65
C VAL A 61 -20.65 -10.88 6.11
N LEU A 62 -21.33 -11.55 7.03
CA LEU A 62 -20.97 -11.53 8.44
C LEU A 62 -20.28 -12.85 8.79
N LEU A 63 -19.00 -12.77 9.15
CA LEU A 63 -18.21 -13.91 9.58
C LEU A 63 -18.17 -13.98 11.11
N SER A 64 -18.38 -15.16 11.67
CA SER A 64 -18.30 -15.43 13.09
C SER A 64 -17.05 -16.23 13.44
N ARG A 65 -16.52 -16.05 14.62
CA ARG A 65 -15.38 -16.86 15.09
C ARG A 65 -15.71 -18.35 15.07
N GLY A 66 -14.82 -19.14 14.47
CA GLY A 66 -14.97 -20.58 14.29
C GLY A 66 -15.61 -20.97 12.96
N ASP A 67 -16.14 -20.01 12.19
CA ASP A 67 -16.66 -20.32 10.84
C ASP A 67 -15.52 -20.81 9.95
N GLN A 68 -15.84 -21.71 9.02
CA GLN A 68 -14.99 -22.04 7.89
C GLN A 68 -15.28 -21.10 6.73
N PHE A 69 -14.22 -20.54 6.14
CA PHE A 69 -14.33 -19.62 5.03
C PHE A 69 -13.27 -19.93 3.97
N THR A 70 -13.67 -19.98 2.70
CA THR A 70 -12.77 -20.32 1.59
C THR A 70 -12.40 -19.08 0.78
N LEU A 71 -11.10 -18.87 0.59
CA LEU A 71 -10.58 -17.95 -0.42
C LEU A 71 -10.27 -18.77 -1.67
N ASP A 72 -10.84 -18.42 -2.82
CA ASP A 72 -10.71 -19.19 -4.04
C ASP A 72 -10.17 -18.33 -5.19
N SER A 73 -8.99 -18.68 -5.70
CA SER A 73 -8.37 -17.92 -6.79
C SER A 73 -9.06 -18.09 -8.14
N GLU A 74 -9.97 -19.07 -8.31
CA GLU A 74 -10.72 -19.31 -9.54
C GLU A 74 -12.17 -18.87 -9.45
N LEU A 75 -12.70 -18.56 -8.26
CA LEU A 75 -14.07 -18.08 -8.13
C LEU A 75 -14.26 -16.77 -8.91
N PRO A 76 -15.25 -16.66 -9.79
CA PRO A 76 -15.50 -15.46 -10.57
C PRO A 76 -15.74 -14.23 -9.68
N LYS A 77 -15.40 -13.05 -10.21
CA LYS A 77 -15.70 -11.78 -9.54
C LYS A 77 -17.20 -11.66 -9.31
N SER A 78 -17.60 -11.17 -8.16
CA SER A 78 -19.01 -10.96 -7.77
C SER A 78 -19.83 -12.23 -7.48
N GLU A 79 -19.18 -13.39 -7.34
CA GLU A 79 -19.84 -14.65 -6.94
C GLU A 79 -19.54 -15.06 -5.48
N GLY A 80 -18.98 -14.18 -4.70
CA GLY A 80 -18.71 -14.42 -3.29
C GLY A 80 -20.00 -14.64 -2.49
N THR A 81 -19.96 -15.59 -1.56
CA THR A 81 -21.07 -16.01 -0.70
C THR A 81 -20.67 -15.96 0.78
N GLN A 82 -21.56 -16.39 1.67
CA GLN A 82 -21.30 -16.52 3.10
C GLN A 82 -20.13 -17.48 3.42
N THR A 83 -19.78 -18.40 2.52
CA THR A 83 -18.77 -19.45 2.78
C THR A 83 -17.51 -19.33 1.92
N ALA A 84 -17.53 -18.52 0.87
CA ALA A 84 -16.38 -18.37 -0.03
C ALA A 84 -16.35 -17.01 -0.72
N VAL A 85 -15.15 -16.56 -1.07
CA VAL A 85 -14.95 -15.36 -1.91
C VAL A 85 -13.77 -15.54 -2.85
N GLY A 86 -13.87 -14.95 -4.03
CA GLY A 86 -12.79 -14.90 -5.01
C GLY A 86 -11.63 -14.00 -4.55
N ILE A 87 -10.44 -14.27 -5.07
CA ILE A 87 -9.25 -13.43 -4.86
C ILE A 87 -8.64 -13.02 -6.19
N ALA A 88 -8.17 -11.77 -6.26
CA ALA A 88 -7.59 -11.23 -7.49
C ALA A 88 -6.17 -11.81 -7.77
N TYR A 89 -5.40 -12.07 -6.73
CA TYR A 89 -4.03 -12.57 -6.81
C TYR A 89 -3.99 -14.08 -6.90
N LYS A 90 -3.82 -14.60 -8.12
CA LYS A 90 -3.90 -16.03 -8.46
C LYS A 90 -2.80 -16.88 -7.81
N GLN A 91 -1.66 -16.27 -7.45
CA GLN A 91 -0.54 -16.97 -6.82
C GLN A 91 -0.70 -17.13 -5.30
N LEU A 92 -1.69 -16.50 -4.68
CA LEU A 92 -1.87 -16.56 -3.22
C LEU A 92 -1.85 -17.99 -2.65
N PRO A 93 -2.50 -19.01 -3.27
CA PRO A 93 -2.40 -20.39 -2.76
C PRO A 93 -0.97 -20.93 -2.72
N ASN A 94 -0.11 -20.50 -3.65
CA ASN A 94 1.29 -20.96 -3.71
C ASN A 94 2.20 -20.27 -2.67
N ASP A 95 1.82 -19.07 -2.24
CA ASP A 95 2.56 -18.29 -1.23
C ASP A 95 2.24 -18.74 0.20
N LEU A 96 1.20 -19.52 0.39
CA LEU A 96 0.68 -19.86 1.71
C LEU A 96 0.99 -21.32 2.11
N SER A 97 0.95 -21.54 3.43
CA SER A 97 1.02 -22.87 4.04
C SER A 97 -0.03 -22.97 5.15
N ALA A 98 -0.42 -24.21 5.49
CA ALA A 98 -1.28 -24.46 6.64
C ALA A 98 -0.65 -23.87 7.91
N GLY A 99 -1.47 -23.22 8.72
CA GLY A 99 -1.05 -22.49 9.92
C GLY A 99 -0.79 -21.00 9.70
N ASN A 100 -0.63 -20.53 8.45
CA ASN A 100 -0.51 -19.10 8.18
C ASN A 100 -1.73 -18.31 8.67
N THR A 101 -1.52 -17.05 9.00
CA THR A 101 -2.57 -16.13 9.43
C THR A 101 -2.75 -15.02 8.42
N LEU A 102 -3.94 -14.92 7.86
CA LEU A 102 -4.32 -13.86 6.94
C LEU A 102 -5.10 -12.76 7.68
N LEU A 103 -4.82 -11.53 7.31
CA LEU A 103 -5.40 -10.32 7.88
C LEU A 103 -6.20 -9.63 6.78
N LEU A 104 -7.52 -9.54 6.93
CA LEU A 104 -8.42 -8.92 5.97
C LEU A 104 -8.99 -7.61 6.55
N ASP A 105 -9.32 -6.67 5.66
CA ASP A 105 -9.87 -5.35 6.05
C ASP A 105 -9.01 -4.66 7.12
N ASP A 106 -7.70 -4.55 6.82
CA ASP A 106 -6.69 -3.93 7.69
C ASP A 106 -6.63 -4.59 9.09
N GLY A 107 -6.77 -5.92 9.13
CA GLY A 107 -6.66 -6.72 10.35
C GLY A 107 -7.95 -6.84 11.18
N LYS A 108 -9.08 -6.26 10.74
CA LYS A 108 -10.37 -6.41 11.42
C LYS A 108 -10.90 -7.84 11.37
N ILE A 109 -10.61 -8.57 10.30
CA ILE A 109 -10.93 -9.98 10.13
C ILE A 109 -9.63 -10.77 10.12
N ILE A 110 -9.58 -11.83 10.91
CA ILE A 110 -8.39 -12.69 11.01
C ILE A 110 -8.77 -14.12 10.65
N LEU A 111 -8.08 -14.67 9.66
CA LEU A 111 -8.29 -16.02 9.18
C LEU A 111 -7.03 -16.86 9.40
N LYS A 112 -7.18 -18.10 9.85
CA LYS A 112 -6.11 -19.09 9.91
C LYS A 112 -6.24 -20.05 8.76
N VAL A 113 -5.19 -20.23 7.97
CA VAL A 113 -5.15 -21.23 6.89
C VAL A 113 -5.14 -22.62 7.51
N LEU A 114 -6.13 -23.43 7.16
CA LEU A 114 -6.23 -24.83 7.58
C LEU A 114 -5.61 -25.75 6.54
N GLN A 115 -5.96 -25.55 5.27
CA GLN A 115 -5.55 -26.41 4.15
C GLN A 115 -5.58 -25.60 2.86
N ILE A 116 -4.72 -25.99 1.92
CA ILE A 116 -4.70 -25.49 0.54
C ILE A 116 -4.96 -26.68 -0.38
N ASP A 117 -5.95 -26.54 -1.26
CA ASP A 117 -6.31 -27.54 -2.25
C ASP A 117 -6.46 -26.86 -3.63
N GLY A 118 -5.39 -26.94 -4.41
CA GLY A 118 -5.29 -26.25 -5.69
C GLY A 118 -5.58 -24.74 -5.55
N PRO A 119 -6.62 -24.20 -6.20
CA PRO A 119 -6.95 -22.77 -6.15
C PRO A 119 -7.61 -22.33 -4.82
N LYS A 120 -8.00 -23.27 -3.97
CA LYS A 120 -8.80 -23.02 -2.76
C LYS A 120 -7.93 -23.03 -1.50
N ILE A 121 -8.11 -22.00 -0.70
CA ILE A 121 -7.52 -21.84 0.61
C ILE A 121 -8.65 -21.96 1.63
N LEU A 122 -8.73 -23.11 2.31
CA LEU A 122 -9.66 -23.31 3.40
C LEU A 122 -9.13 -22.64 4.66
N THR A 123 -9.93 -21.81 5.28
CA THR A 123 -9.54 -21.08 6.50
C THR A 123 -10.56 -21.24 7.62
N GLU A 124 -10.11 -21.00 8.84
CA GLU A 124 -10.95 -20.81 10.03
C GLU A 124 -10.92 -19.33 10.44
N VAL A 125 -12.07 -18.77 10.74
CA VAL A 125 -12.21 -17.40 11.25
C VAL A 125 -11.78 -17.36 12.72
N LEU A 126 -10.62 -16.73 13.00
CA LEU A 126 -10.15 -16.47 14.35
C LEU A 126 -10.78 -15.22 14.96
N GLN A 127 -10.98 -14.19 14.13
CA GLN A 127 -11.68 -12.96 14.48
C GLN A 127 -12.62 -12.61 13.35
N GLY A 128 -13.91 -12.57 13.66
CA GLY A 128 -14.99 -12.28 12.73
C GLY A 128 -15.40 -10.82 12.70
N GLY A 129 -16.38 -10.53 11.88
CA GLY A 129 -16.95 -9.21 11.66
C GLY A 129 -17.59 -9.11 10.28
N THR A 130 -18.05 -7.93 9.90
CA THR A 130 -18.58 -7.68 8.57
C THR A 130 -17.45 -7.55 7.55
N LEU A 131 -17.40 -8.45 6.58
CA LEU A 131 -16.45 -8.43 5.46
C LEU A 131 -17.19 -7.95 4.20
N SER A 132 -16.77 -6.81 3.65
CA SER A 132 -17.35 -6.23 2.44
C SER A 132 -16.42 -6.41 1.22
N ASN A 133 -16.91 -5.99 0.04
CA ASN A 133 -16.23 -6.14 -1.24
C ASN A 133 -14.82 -5.51 -1.27
N ASN A 134 -13.92 -6.12 -2.03
CA ASN A 134 -12.60 -5.57 -2.40
C ASN A 134 -11.68 -5.23 -1.23
N LYS A 135 -11.86 -5.88 -0.07
CA LYS A 135 -11.00 -5.68 1.09
C LYS A 135 -9.62 -6.28 0.88
N GLY A 136 -8.61 -5.59 1.42
CA GLY A 136 -7.21 -6.04 1.37
C GLY A 136 -7.00 -7.36 2.10
N ILE A 137 -6.02 -8.12 1.63
CA ILE A 137 -5.49 -9.33 2.27
C ILE A 137 -4.01 -9.08 2.54
N ASN A 138 -3.58 -9.26 3.78
CA ASN A 138 -2.18 -9.29 4.16
C ASN A 138 -1.84 -10.63 4.80
N LEU A 139 -0.59 -11.08 4.65
CA LEU A 139 -0.05 -12.21 5.40
C LEU A 139 0.67 -11.68 6.64
N ARG A 140 0.30 -12.16 7.81
CA ARG A 140 0.99 -11.78 9.05
C ARG A 140 2.46 -12.20 8.98
N GLY A 141 3.36 -11.23 9.14
CA GLY A 141 4.80 -11.44 9.06
C GLY A 141 5.37 -11.37 7.65
N GLY A 142 4.55 -11.10 6.63
CA GLY A 142 4.99 -11.00 5.24
C GLY A 142 5.14 -12.35 4.53
N GLY A 143 5.84 -12.37 3.38
CA GLY A 143 6.12 -13.59 2.61
C GLY A 143 5.28 -13.77 1.35
N LEU A 144 4.53 -12.77 0.91
CA LEU A 144 3.80 -12.82 -0.36
C LEU A 144 4.74 -12.46 -1.53
N SER A 145 4.73 -13.26 -2.59
CA SER A 145 5.66 -13.15 -3.73
C SER A 145 5.23 -12.14 -4.81
N ALA A 146 4.18 -11.35 -4.56
CA ALA A 146 3.70 -10.35 -5.50
C ALA A 146 4.78 -9.31 -5.83
N SER A 147 5.07 -9.10 -7.11
CA SER A 147 6.01 -8.07 -7.57
C SER A 147 5.54 -6.68 -7.12
N ALA A 148 6.46 -5.83 -6.69
CA ALA A 148 6.17 -4.46 -6.27
C ALA A 148 5.59 -3.59 -7.41
N LEU A 149 5.95 -3.88 -8.66
CA LEU A 149 5.42 -3.19 -9.84
C LEU A 149 4.44 -4.09 -10.60
N THR A 150 3.19 -3.68 -10.65
CA THR A 150 2.16 -4.27 -11.51
C THR A 150 2.23 -3.70 -12.93
N GLU A 151 1.56 -4.33 -13.88
CA GLU A 151 1.43 -3.78 -15.24
C GLU A 151 0.72 -2.41 -15.24
N LYS A 152 -0.21 -2.19 -14.30
CA LYS A 152 -0.82 -0.88 -14.11
C LYS A 152 0.20 0.15 -13.65
N ASP A 153 1.04 -0.20 -12.67
CA ASP A 153 2.07 0.72 -12.16
C ASP A 153 3.05 1.12 -13.27
N LYS A 154 3.42 0.21 -14.17
CA LYS A 154 4.25 0.51 -15.34
C LYS A 154 3.57 1.52 -16.27
N GLN A 155 2.26 1.40 -16.49
CA GLN A 155 1.47 2.39 -17.24
C GLN A 155 1.40 3.73 -16.51
N ASP A 156 1.21 3.70 -15.19
CA ASP A 156 1.14 4.89 -14.35
C ASP A 156 2.50 5.65 -14.31
N ILE A 157 3.63 4.95 -14.44
CA ILE A 157 4.97 5.54 -14.59
C ILE A 157 5.04 6.39 -15.89
N HIS A 158 4.45 5.94 -16.99
CA HIS A 158 4.36 6.75 -18.20
C HIS A 158 3.49 8.00 -17.99
N THR A 159 2.41 7.87 -17.22
CA THR A 159 1.57 9.02 -16.84
C THR A 159 2.36 10.00 -15.97
N ALA A 160 3.17 9.50 -15.03
CA ALA A 160 4.04 10.33 -14.20
C ALA A 160 5.07 11.11 -15.03
N ALA A 161 5.68 10.46 -16.01
CA ALA A 161 6.59 11.10 -16.95
C ALA A 161 5.91 12.21 -17.77
N LYS A 162 4.73 11.93 -18.32
CA LYS A 162 3.90 12.89 -19.07
C LYS A 162 3.50 14.11 -18.23
N ALA A 163 3.28 13.90 -16.95
CA ALA A 163 2.87 14.93 -16.00
C ALA A 163 4.04 15.77 -15.46
N ASP A 164 5.27 15.44 -15.85
CA ASP A 164 6.48 16.03 -15.27
C ASP A 164 6.45 16.00 -13.72
N ALA A 165 6.22 14.80 -13.18
CA ALA A 165 6.17 14.59 -11.74
C ALA A 165 7.57 14.75 -11.12
N ASP A 166 7.62 15.35 -9.93
CA ASP A 166 8.89 15.51 -9.19
C ASP A 166 9.29 14.24 -8.45
N TYR A 167 8.28 13.50 -7.97
CA TYR A 167 8.47 12.26 -7.21
C TYR A 167 7.50 11.17 -7.66
N VAL A 168 7.97 9.94 -7.63
CA VAL A 168 7.15 8.73 -7.77
C VAL A 168 7.36 7.85 -6.55
N ALA A 169 6.29 7.54 -5.83
CA ALA A 169 6.33 6.61 -4.71
C ALA A 169 5.94 5.21 -5.16
N ILE A 170 6.84 4.24 -4.96
CA ILE A 170 6.57 2.81 -5.20
C ILE A 170 5.97 2.17 -3.96
N SER A 171 4.86 1.45 -4.14
CA SER A 171 4.17 0.72 -3.07
C SER A 171 4.69 -0.71 -2.94
N PHE A 172 4.79 -1.17 -1.70
CA PHE A 172 5.18 -2.55 -1.33
C PHE A 172 6.55 -3.02 -1.84
N PRO A 173 7.60 -2.19 -1.94
CA PRO A 173 8.92 -2.69 -2.30
C PRO A 173 9.44 -3.65 -1.22
N ILE A 174 10.10 -4.72 -1.66
CA ILE A 174 10.69 -5.74 -0.81
C ILE A 174 12.22 -5.65 -0.85
N HIS A 175 12.79 -5.23 -1.99
CA HIS A 175 14.22 -5.14 -2.23
C HIS A 175 14.60 -3.83 -2.93
N ALA A 176 15.88 -3.48 -2.84
CA ALA A 176 16.42 -2.31 -3.56
C ALA A 176 16.27 -2.41 -5.08
N ASP A 177 16.20 -3.62 -5.62
CA ASP A 177 15.97 -3.85 -7.05
C ASP A 177 14.61 -3.33 -7.53
N ASP A 178 13.58 -3.33 -6.68
CA ASP A 178 12.28 -2.72 -7.00
C ASP A 178 12.43 -1.21 -7.25
N ILE A 179 13.30 -0.56 -6.48
CA ILE A 179 13.61 0.87 -6.65
C ILE A 179 14.41 1.10 -7.93
N ARG A 180 15.42 0.27 -8.18
CA ARG A 180 16.24 0.35 -9.41
C ARG A 180 15.40 0.17 -10.66
N GLU A 181 14.49 -0.81 -10.65
CA GLU A 181 13.57 -1.06 -11.75
C GLU A 181 12.62 0.14 -11.98
N THR A 182 12.08 0.73 -10.91
CA THR A 182 11.25 1.93 -11.02
C THR A 182 12.02 3.09 -11.63
N LYS A 183 13.26 3.34 -11.21
CA LYS A 183 14.14 4.36 -11.79
C LYS A 183 14.40 4.10 -13.28
N ARG A 184 14.68 2.84 -13.64
CA ARG A 184 14.92 2.45 -15.03
C ARG A 184 13.71 2.77 -15.91
N LEU A 185 12.50 2.39 -15.47
CA LEU A 185 11.26 2.64 -16.19
C LEU A 185 10.95 4.15 -16.32
N LEU A 186 11.22 4.94 -15.28
CA LEU A 186 11.08 6.40 -15.32
C LEU A 186 12.03 7.00 -16.36
N MET A 187 13.30 6.58 -16.34
CA MET A 187 14.30 7.06 -17.31
C MET A 187 13.93 6.69 -18.74
N GLU A 188 13.44 5.46 -18.98
CA GLU A 188 12.96 5.03 -20.30
C GLU A 188 11.73 5.82 -20.77
N ALA A 189 10.87 6.25 -19.83
CA ALA A 189 9.75 7.13 -20.11
C ALA A 189 10.15 8.62 -20.27
N GLY A 190 11.45 8.95 -20.14
CA GLY A 190 11.96 10.31 -20.25
C GLY A 190 11.74 11.18 -19.02
N SER A 191 11.53 10.59 -17.83
CA SER A 191 11.31 11.31 -16.59
C SER A 191 12.56 11.36 -15.71
N ASN A 192 12.75 12.48 -15.03
CA ASN A 192 13.77 12.67 -13.99
C ASN A 192 13.18 12.59 -12.57
N ALA A 193 11.95 12.11 -12.42
CA ALA A 193 11.31 12.00 -11.13
C ALA A 193 12.14 11.15 -10.15
N SER A 194 12.23 11.62 -8.91
CA SER A 194 12.92 10.91 -7.84
C SER A 194 12.03 9.83 -7.23
N VAL A 195 12.59 8.65 -6.94
CA VAL A 195 11.81 7.52 -6.40
C VAL A 195 11.79 7.56 -4.87
N ILE A 196 10.59 7.43 -4.31
CA ILE A 196 10.33 7.28 -2.87
C ILE A 196 9.87 5.85 -2.60
N ALA A 197 10.52 5.17 -1.64
CA ALA A 197 10.11 3.84 -1.22
C ALA A 197 9.05 3.91 -0.11
N LYS A 198 7.89 3.31 -0.32
CA LYS A 198 6.88 3.15 0.74
C LYS A 198 7.18 1.88 1.54
N ILE A 199 7.49 2.05 2.81
CA ILE A 199 7.79 0.92 3.69
C ILE A 199 6.47 0.41 4.26
N GLU A 200 6.01 -0.70 3.68
CA GLU A 200 4.69 -1.31 3.90
C GLU A 200 4.79 -2.81 4.25
N ARG A 201 5.96 -3.43 4.00
CA ARG A 201 6.20 -4.86 4.12
C ARG A 201 7.13 -5.18 5.28
N ALA A 202 6.84 -6.28 5.98
CA ALA A 202 7.68 -6.76 7.08
C ALA A 202 9.09 -7.15 6.61
N GLU A 203 9.22 -7.73 5.41
CA GLU A 203 10.49 -8.14 4.81
C GLU A 203 11.43 -6.94 4.57
N ALA A 204 10.87 -5.79 4.19
CA ALA A 204 11.64 -4.57 3.98
C ALA A 204 12.30 -4.03 5.26
N LEU A 205 11.91 -4.51 6.45
CA LEU A 205 12.48 -4.08 7.73
C LEU A 205 13.77 -4.81 8.12
N GLN A 206 14.17 -5.87 7.40
CA GLN A 206 15.44 -6.55 7.62
C GLN A 206 16.59 -5.54 7.44
N GLU A 207 17.62 -5.62 8.27
CA GLU A 207 18.62 -4.54 8.40
C GLU A 207 19.36 -4.25 7.09
N ASP A 208 19.83 -5.28 6.43
CA ASP A 208 20.53 -5.14 5.15
C ASP A 208 19.59 -4.63 4.06
N VAL A 209 18.38 -5.17 4.00
CA VAL A 209 17.37 -4.82 3.01
C VAL A 209 16.94 -3.35 3.15
N ILE A 210 16.61 -2.91 4.36
CA ILE A 210 16.14 -1.53 4.56
C ILE A 210 17.23 -0.51 4.26
N ASN A 211 18.48 -0.81 4.59
CA ASN A 211 19.62 0.07 4.30
C ASN A 211 19.81 0.22 2.79
N GLU A 212 19.76 -0.86 2.02
CA GLU A 212 19.85 -0.79 0.55
C GLU A 212 18.66 -0.03 -0.06
N ILE A 213 17.44 -0.29 0.39
CA ILE A 213 16.24 0.45 -0.06
C ILE A 213 16.41 1.96 0.19
N ILE A 214 16.86 2.36 1.38
CA ILE A 214 17.07 3.77 1.73
C ILE A 214 18.15 4.39 0.85
N GLN A 215 19.26 3.71 0.62
CA GLN A 215 20.36 4.20 -0.21
C GLN A 215 19.92 4.43 -1.65
N GLU A 216 19.13 3.51 -2.21
CA GLU A 216 18.61 3.61 -3.56
C GLU A 216 17.45 4.60 -3.71
N SER A 217 16.83 5.04 -2.65
CA SER A 217 15.67 5.95 -2.70
C SER A 217 16.09 7.40 -2.50
N ALA A 218 15.32 8.35 -3.04
CA ALA A 218 15.46 9.77 -2.70
C ALA A 218 14.92 10.07 -1.29
N GLY A 219 13.96 9.28 -0.84
CA GLY A 219 13.36 9.34 0.48
C GLY A 219 12.51 8.10 0.73
N ILE A 220 12.00 7.96 1.94
CA ILE A 220 11.08 6.89 2.30
C ILE A 220 9.74 7.42 2.80
N MET A 221 8.70 6.63 2.64
CA MET A 221 7.39 6.85 3.26
C MET A 221 7.12 5.73 4.26
N VAL A 222 6.98 6.07 5.53
CA VAL A 222 6.52 5.13 6.56
C VAL A 222 5.00 5.03 6.44
N ALA A 223 4.53 4.02 5.72
CA ALA A 223 3.11 3.80 5.46
C ALA A 223 2.50 2.98 6.60
N ARG A 224 2.22 3.65 7.71
CA ARG A 224 1.85 3.04 8.99
C ARG A 224 0.63 2.13 8.94
N GLY A 225 -0.29 2.39 8.02
CA GLY A 225 -1.49 1.56 7.84
C GLY A 225 -1.12 0.12 7.45
N ASP A 226 -0.57 -0.06 6.25
CA ASP A 226 -0.23 -1.39 5.73
C ASP A 226 0.92 -2.05 6.53
N LEU A 227 1.93 -1.28 6.92
CA LEU A 227 3.03 -1.80 7.76
C LEU A 227 2.52 -2.30 9.12
N GLY A 228 1.64 -1.53 9.78
CA GLY A 228 1.07 -1.92 11.07
C GLY A 228 0.24 -3.20 11.00
N VAL A 229 -0.44 -3.43 9.88
CA VAL A 229 -1.16 -4.69 9.66
C VAL A 229 -0.20 -5.89 9.64
N GLU A 230 0.94 -5.77 8.97
CA GLU A 230 1.88 -6.91 8.84
C GLU A 230 2.70 -7.18 10.11
N ILE A 231 3.21 -6.14 10.77
CA ILE A 231 4.08 -6.29 11.95
C ILE A 231 3.33 -6.23 13.29
N GLY A 232 2.10 -5.75 13.27
CA GLY A 232 1.26 -5.49 14.45
C GLY A 232 1.49 -4.10 15.05
N ASP A 233 0.38 -3.49 15.50
CA ASP A 233 0.35 -2.13 16.07
C ASP A 233 1.37 -1.87 17.19
N PRO A 234 1.63 -2.82 18.13
CA PRO A 234 2.59 -2.58 19.20
C PRO A 234 4.03 -2.33 18.71
N GLN A 235 4.42 -2.87 17.57
CA GLN A 235 5.77 -2.71 17.01
C GLN A 235 5.92 -1.44 16.17
N LEU A 236 4.83 -0.92 15.64
CA LEU A 236 4.83 0.16 14.67
C LEU A 236 5.52 1.45 15.15
N PRO A 237 5.30 1.96 16.38
CA PRO A 237 5.96 3.18 16.84
C PRO A 237 7.49 3.05 16.91
N ALA A 238 7.99 1.89 17.34
CA ALA A 238 9.43 1.63 17.39
C ALA A 238 10.04 1.57 15.98
N GLN A 239 9.39 0.87 15.06
CA GLN A 239 9.83 0.80 13.66
C GLN A 239 9.77 2.16 12.95
N GLN A 240 8.73 2.95 13.18
CA GLN A 240 8.65 4.31 12.64
C GLN A 240 9.87 5.15 13.08
N LYS A 241 10.20 5.15 14.37
CA LYS A 241 11.37 5.90 14.89
C LYS A 241 12.68 5.40 14.29
N ARG A 242 12.85 4.07 14.21
CA ARG A 242 14.03 3.45 13.58
C ARG A 242 14.18 3.88 12.13
N LEU A 243 13.13 3.80 11.33
CA LEU A 243 13.12 4.17 9.91
C LEU A 243 13.47 5.65 9.71
N ILE A 244 12.93 6.53 10.55
CA ILE A 244 13.25 7.97 10.51
C ILE A 244 14.73 8.20 10.79
N LEU A 245 15.30 7.55 11.80
CA LEU A 245 16.72 7.69 12.14
C LEU A 245 17.62 7.16 11.04
N LEU A 246 17.31 5.96 10.48
CA LEU A 246 18.09 5.37 9.40
C LEU A 246 18.07 6.25 8.13
N ALA A 247 16.90 6.74 7.73
CA ALA A 247 16.81 7.60 6.55
C ALA A 247 17.59 8.90 6.73
N ARG A 248 17.46 9.55 7.90
CA ARG A 248 18.21 10.77 8.21
C ARG A 248 19.72 10.54 8.24
N ALA A 249 20.17 9.40 8.76
CA ALA A 249 21.60 9.04 8.76
C ALA A 249 22.16 8.83 7.34
N ASN A 250 21.30 8.58 6.37
CA ASN A 250 21.64 8.44 4.95
C ASN A 250 21.28 9.69 4.11
N ASP A 251 21.03 10.84 4.75
CA ASP A 251 20.62 12.09 4.09
C ASP A 251 19.38 11.92 3.18
N ARG A 252 18.41 11.11 3.64
CA ARG A 252 17.12 10.89 2.96
C ARG A 252 15.98 11.49 3.76
N PHE A 253 15.06 12.17 3.07
CA PHE A 253 13.86 12.66 3.73
C PHE A 253 12.87 11.55 4.06
N VAL A 254 11.99 11.80 5.02
CA VAL A 254 10.98 10.83 5.46
C VAL A 254 9.59 11.44 5.44
N ILE A 255 8.66 10.71 4.85
CA ILE A 255 7.23 11.01 4.93
C ILE A 255 6.60 10.05 5.94
N THR A 256 5.95 10.57 6.98
CA THR A 256 5.12 9.77 7.89
C THR A 256 3.68 9.83 7.39
N ALA A 257 3.17 8.70 6.93
CA ALA A 257 1.86 8.61 6.29
C ALA A 257 0.78 8.02 7.21
N THR A 258 -0.46 8.06 6.72
CA THR A 258 -1.72 7.67 7.36
C THR A 258 -2.16 8.61 8.48
N GLN A 259 -3.33 8.34 9.08
CA GLN A 259 -3.97 9.22 10.05
C GLN A 259 -3.05 9.54 11.23
N MET A 260 -3.05 10.79 11.62
CA MET A 260 -2.43 11.27 12.86
C MET A 260 -3.45 12.08 13.63
N LEU A 261 -3.43 11.98 14.96
CA LEU A 261 -4.33 12.74 15.84
C LEU A 261 -5.82 12.49 15.54
N GLU A 262 -6.16 11.28 15.07
CA GLU A 262 -7.52 10.89 14.67
C GLU A 262 -8.54 11.15 15.78
N SER A 263 -8.15 10.93 17.05
CA SER A 263 -8.99 11.24 18.21
C SER A 263 -9.42 12.71 18.28
N MET A 264 -8.64 13.62 17.68
CA MET A 264 -8.93 15.06 17.68
C MET A 264 -10.06 15.46 16.72
N ILE A 265 -10.61 14.53 15.95
CA ILE A 265 -11.87 14.76 15.21
C ILE A 265 -13.02 15.01 16.20
N THR A 266 -12.98 14.36 17.36
CA THR A 266 -14.03 14.44 18.38
C THR A 266 -13.54 14.96 19.74
N SER A 267 -12.22 14.95 19.98
CA SER A 267 -11.59 15.41 21.22
C SER A 267 -10.76 16.67 20.99
N PRO A 268 -10.79 17.68 21.86
CA PRO A 268 -9.98 18.89 21.71
C PRO A 268 -8.47 18.65 21.96
N ILE A 269 -8.09 17.52 22.49
CA ILE A 269 -6.69 17.14 22.76
C ILE A 269 -6.39 15.73 22.23
N PRO A 270 -5.15 15.47 21.80
CA PRO A 270 -4.75 14.13 21.34
C PRO A 270 -4.69 13.14 22.50
N THR A 271 -4.73 11.85 22.18
CA THR A 271 -4.35 10.78 23.11
C THR A 271 -2.86 10.86 23.45
N ARG A 272 -2.45 10.26 24.54
CA ARG A 272 -1.03 10.21 24.97
C ARG A 272 -0.20 9.19 24.20
N ALA A 273 -0.85 8.28 23.47
CA ALA A 273 -0.20 7.25 22.67
C ALA A 273 0.14 7.73 21.25
#